data_3b0bea2357072a077a81fd95ad943119
#
_entry.id   3b0bea2357072a077a81fd95ad943119
#
_cell.length_a   1.000
_cell.length_b   1.000
_cell.length_c   1.000
_cell.angle_alpha   90.00
_cell.angle_beta   90.00
_cell.angle_gamma   90.00
#
_symmetry.space_group_name_H-M   'P 1'
#
loop_
_entity.id
_entity.type
_entity.pdbx_description
1 polymer ?
#
loop_
_entity_poly.entity_id
_entity_poly.type
_entity_poly.pdbx_seq_one_letter_code
_entity_poly.pdbx_strand_id
1 'polypeptide(L)'
;FTVPDASLELGTPQGVFGKEMTPSQQFLFQQVVEQVVRTLRGELADDVRVAISGDALREVSFAWAGSFERGKGHYYRIHGPSFIIEYDNTQNEANHAHIVWHSLPDNFGLDTLRRHYESEHAPRNKKAKKSEP
;
A
#
# COMPACT_ATOMS: atom_id res chain seq x y z
N PHE A 1 -10.58 5.97 -4.47
CA PHE A 1 -10.46 7.44 -4.32
C PHE A 1 -9.05 7.86 -4.74
N THR A 2 -8.85 8.05 -6.02
CA THR A 2 -7.58 8.52 -6.58
C THR A 2 -7.61 10.05 -6.69
N VAL A 3 -7.54 10.74 -5.56
CA VAL A 3 -7.29 12.18 -5.54
C VAL A 3 -5.83 12.43 -5.18
N PRO A 4 -5.14 13.35 -5.86
CA PRO A 4 -3.78 13.74 -5.54
C PRO A 4 -3.78 14.66 -4.31
N ASP A 5 -4.19 14.14 -3.15
CA ASP A 5 -4.09 14.88 -1.90
C ASP A 5 -3.01 14.26 -1.02
N ALA A 6 -2.08 15.07 -0.56
CA ALA A 6 -0.94 14.66 0.25
C ALA A 6 -1.32 14.17 1.66
N SER A 7 -2.58 14.33 2.06
CA SER A 7 -3.13 13.84 3.33
C SER A 7 -4.05 12.63 3.10
N LEU A 8 -3.52 11.54 2.54
CA LEU A 8 -4.30 10.31 2.43
C LEU A 8 -4.59 9.77 3.84
N GLU A 9 -5.80 10.01 4.33
CA GLU A 9 -6.35 9.23 5.41
C GLU A 9 -6.65 7.82 4.88
N LEU A 10 -5.64 6.96 4.94
CA LEU A 10 -5.69 5.62 4.37
C LEU A 10 -6.73 4.70 5.06
N GLY A 11 -7.30 5.17 6.16
CA GLY A 11 -8.29 4.43 6.92
C GLY A 11 -7.75 3.12 7.50
N THR A 12 -8.59 2.41 8.23
CA THR A 12 -8.30 1.07 8.72
C THR A 12 -8.49 0.03 7.61
N PRO A 13 -7.69 -1.06 7.58
CA PRO A 13 -7.92 -2.18 6.68
C PRO A 13 -9.36 -2.68 6.72
N GLN A 14 -9.96 -2.90 5.56
CA GLN A 14 -11.35 -3.33 5.40
C GLN A 14 -11.41 -4.64 4.62
N GLY A 15 -12.53 -5.35 4.73
CA GLY A 15 -12.78 -6.56 3.98
C GLY A 15 -12.30 -7.84 4.67
N VAL A 16 -11.97 -8.88 3.92
CA VAL A 16 -11.54 -10.19 4.41
C VAL A 16 -10.03 -10.23 4.53
N PHE A 17 -9.52 -10.64 5.69
CA PHE A 17 -8.07 -10.82 5.89
C PHE A 17 -7.61 -12.19 5.39
N GLY A 18 -6.34 -12.30 5.01
CA GLY A 18 -5.75 -13.56 4.58
C GLY A 18 -5.88 -14.69 5.59
N LYS A 19 -5.87 -14.38 6.90
CA LYS A 19 -6.11 -15.36 7.98
C LYS A 19 -7.53 -15.94 8.00
N GLU A 20 -8.48 -15.27 7.36
CA GLU A 20 -9.90 -15.67 7.29
C GLU A 20 -10.21 -16.41 5.98
N MET A 21 -9.26 -16.40 5.04
CA MET A 21 -9.39 -17.04 3.74
C MET A 21 -9.07 -18.53 3.79
N THR A 22 -9.82 -19.33 3.04
CA THR A 22 -9.44 -20.72 2.76
C THR A 22 -8.16 -20.79 1.92
N PRO A 23 -7.44 -21.92 1.90
CA PRO A 23 -6.23 -22.06 1.05
C PRO A 23 -6.46 -21.74 -0.42
N SER A 24 -7.61 -22.12 -0.97
CA SER A 24 -7.98 -21.82 -2.37
C SER A 24 -8.20 -20.32 -2.58
N GLN A 25 -8.81 -19.62 -1.61
CA GLN A 25 -8.99 -18.18 -1.67
C GLN A 25 -7.65 -17.44 -1.53
N GLN A 26 -6.76 -17.89 -0.64
CA GLN A 26 -5.42 -17.34 -0.50
C GLN A 26 -4.62 -17.47 -1.81
N PHE A 27 -4.71 -18.62 -2.47
CA PHE A 27 -4.09 -18.83 -3.77
C PHE A 27 -4.61 -17.85 -4.83
N LEU A 28 -5.94 -17.70 -4.94
CA LEU A 28 -6.55 -16.74 -5.89
C LEU A 28 -6.17 -15.30 -5.54
N PHE A 29 -6.14 -14.95 -4.27
CA PHE A 29 -5.74 -13.65 -3.80
C PHE A 29 -4.29 -13.31 -4.20
N GLN A 30 -3.37 -14.25 -3.99
CA GLN A 30 -1.98 -14.10 -4.43
C GLN A 30 -1.89 -13.90 -5.96
N GLN A 31 -2.72 -14.59 -6.76
CA GLN A 31 -2.74 -14.39 -8.21
C GLN A 31 -3.20 -12.96 -8.58
N VAL A 32 -4.18 -12.40 -7.89
CA VAL A 32 -4.62 -11.01 -8.10
C VAL A 32 -3.49 -10.03 -7.79
N VAL A 33 -2.83 -10.20 -6.64
CA VAL A 33 -1.69 -9.33 -6.26
C VAL A 33 -0.55 -9.44 -7.26
N GLU A 34 -0.22 -10.65 -7.72
CA GLU A 34 0.86 -10.88 -8.69
C GLU A 34 0.63 -10.15 -10.02
N GLN A 35 -0.64 -9.96 -10.46
CA GLN A 35 -0.91 -9.16 -11.65
C GLN A 35 -0.45 -7.70 -11.50
N VAL A 36 -0.63 -7.12 -10.31
CA VAL A 36 -0.16 -5.76 -10.02
C VAL A 36 1.35 -5.74 -9.84
N VAL A 37 1.89 -6.69 -9.10
CA VAL A 37 3.34 -6.79 -8.81
C VAL A 37 4.17 -6.85 -10.10
N ARG A 38 3.69 -7.51 -11.15
CA ARG A 38 4.36 -7.55 -12.46
C ARG A 38 4.55 -6.18 -13.12
N THR A 39 3.80 -5.17 -12.69
CA THR A 39 3.93 -3.80 -13.20
C THR A 39 4.93 -2.96 -12.40
N LEU A 40 5.39 -3.47 -11.26
CA LEU A 40 6.31 -2.77 -10.37
C LEU A 40 7.78 -3.03 -10.75
N ARG A 41 8.68 -2.14 -10.31
CA ARG A 41 10.11 -2.37 -10.41
C ARG A 41 10.55 -3.51 -9.48
N GLY A 42 11.66 -4.20 -9.84
CA GLY A 42 12.11 -5.43 -9.21
C GLY A 42 12.14 -5.42 -7.68
N GLU A 43 12.80 -4.44 -7.06
CA GLU A 43 12.90 -4.35 -5.59
C GLU A 43 11.53 -4.18 -4.92
N LEU A 44 10.68 -3.28 -5.42
CA LEU A 44 9.31 -3.12 -4.91
C LEU A 44 8.46 -4.38 -5.14
N ALA A 45 8.64 -5.04 -6.27
CA ALA A 45 7.95 -6.29 -6.56
C ALA A 45 8.31 -7.39 -5.55
N ASP A 46 9.57 -7.49 -5.18
CA ASP A 46 10.07 -8.50 -4.24
C ASP A 46 9.56 -8.22 -2.82
N ASP A 47 9.56 -6.97 -2.38
CA ASP A 47 9.00 -6.58 -1.07
C ASP A 47 7.52 -6.95 -0.94
N VAL A 48 6.74 -6.73 -2.00
CA VAL A 48 5.32 -7.12 -2.00
C VAL A 48 5.14 -8.63 -1.99
N ARG A 49 5.93 -9.36 -2.79
CA ARG A 49 5.87 -10.84 -2.79
C ARG A 49 6.15 -11.41 -1.41
N VAL A 50 7.13 -10.85 -0.70
CA VAL A 50 7.41 -11.22 0.69
C VAL A 50 6.21 -10.92 1.59
N ALA A 51 5.61 -9.73 1.46
CA ALA A 51 4.47 -9.29 2.28
C ALA A 51 3.19 -10.10 2.07
N ILE A 52 3.06 -10.81 0.94
CA ILE A 52 1.90 -11.68 0.63
C ILE A 52 2.22 -13.17 0.69
N SER A 53 3.38 -13.56 1.20
CA SER A 53 3.81 -14.95 1.29
C SER A 53 3.71 -15.49 2.71
N GLY A 54 3.41 -16.78 2.83
CA GLY A 54 3.38 -17.48 4.12
C GLY A 54 2.49 -16.79 5.15
N ASP A 55 3.02 -16.62 6.36
CA ASP A 55 2.28 -16.00 7.47
C ASP A 55 2.03 -14.49 7.27
N ALA A 56 2.83 -13.80 6.48
CA ALA A 56 2.63 -12.37 6.21
C ALA A 56 1.30 -12.09 5.48
N LEU A 57 0.83 -13.01 4.63
CA LEU A 57 -0.47 -12.90 3.97
C LEU A 57 -1.63 -12.76 4.96
N ARG A 58 -1.50 -13.31 6.16
CA ARG A 58 -2.54 -13.30 7.21
C ARG A 58 -2.98 -11.89 7.59
N GLU A 59 -2.07 -10.93 7.51
CA GLU A 59 -2.29 -9.52 7.90
C GLU A 59 -2.69 -8.63 6.71
N VAL A 60 -2.78 -9.19 5.50
CA VAL A 60 -3.24 -8.46 4.32
C VAL A 60 -4.73 -8.63 4.14
N SER A 61 -5.45 -7.55 3.91
CA SER A 61 -6.90 -7.57 3.68
C SER A 61 -7.26 -7.29 2.23
N PHE A 62 -8.41 -7.82 1.80
CA PHE A 62 -9.01 -7.62 0.49
C PHE A 62 -10.45 -7.13 0.64
N ALA A 63 -10.75 -6.00 0.04
CA ALA A 63 -12.09 -5.44 -0.03
C ALA A 63 -12.53 -5.28 -1.49
N TRP A 64 -13.81 -5.53 -1.74
CA TRP A 64 -14.44 -5.38 -3.05
C TRP A 64 -15.71 -4.54 -2.96
N ALA A 65 -15.94 -3.70 -3.97
CA ALA A 65 -17.18 -2.96 -4.14
C ALA A 65 -17.58 -2.91 -5.62
N GLY A 66 -18.87 -2.94 -5.88
CA GLY A 66 -19.42 -2.89 -7.23
C GLY A 66 -19.85 -4.24 -7.77
N SER A 67 -19.91 -4.38 -9.08
CA SER A 67 -20.45 -5.56 -9.76
C SER A 67 -19.49 -6.75 -9.76
N PHE A 68 -20.02 -7.96 -9.68
CA PHE A 68 -19.29 -9.21 -9.92
C PHE A 68 -19.35 -9.66 -11.40
N GLU A 69 -20.11 -8.95 -12.23
CA GLU A 69 -20.23 -9.27 -13.65
C GLU A 69 -19.02 -8.75 -14.42
N ARG A 70 -18.48 -9.61 -15.31
CA ARG A 70 -17.38 -9.22 -16.19
C ARG A 70 -17.79 -8.03 -17.08
N GLY A 71 -16.91 -7.03 -17.17
CA GLY A 71 -17.16 -5.80 -17.97
C GLY A 71 -18.03 -4.76 -17.29
N LYS A 72 -18.39 -4.96 -16.04
CA LYS A 72 -19.08 -3.96 -15.21
C LYS A 72 -18.12 -3.27 -14.25
N GLY A 73 -18.49 -2.06 -13.84
CA GLY A 73 -17.70 -1.25 -12.92
C GLY A 73 -17.54 -1.89 -11.55
N HIS A 74 -16.31 -1.91 -11.07
CA HIS A 74 -15.97 -2.43 -9.76
C HIS A 74 -14.72 -1.73 -9.22
N TYR A 75 -14.54 -1.86 -7.92
CA TYR A 75 -13.38 -1.38 -7.18
C TYR A 75 -12.88 -2.49 -6.27
N TYR A 76 -11.59 -2.64 -6.14
CA TYR A 76 -11.02 -3.42 -5.06
C TYR A 76 -9.84 -2.73 -4.41
N ARG A 77 -9.63 -3.07 -3.14
CA ARG A 77 -8.52 -2.60 -2.34
C ARG A 77 -7.81 -3.76 -1.67
N ILE A 78 -6.50 -3.77 -1.76
CA ILE A 78 -5.61 -4.68 -1.04
C ILE A 78 -4.81 -3.83 -0.07
N HIS A 79 -4.90 -4.13 1.22
CA HIS A 79 -4.27 -3.35 2.26
C HIS A 79 -3.37 -4.24 3.11
N GLY A 80 -2.07 -4.09 2.93
CA GLY A 80 -1.02 -4.73 3.71
C GLY A 80 -0.42 -3.78 4.76
N PRO A 81 0.45 -4.28 5.64
CA PRO A 81 1.08 -3.46 6.68
C PRO A 81 1.97 -2.32 6.13
N SER A 82 2.52 -2.49 4.93
CA SER A 82 3.46 -1.53 4.31
C SER A 82 3.00 -0.99 2.96
N PHE A 83 1.84 -1.42 2.45
CA PHE A 83 1.36 -1.01 1.14
C PHE A 83 -0.16 -1.01 1.03
N ILE A 84 -0.67 -0.24 0.07
CA ILE A 84 -2.05 -0.33 -0.40
C ILE A 84 -2.03 -0.41 -1.93
N ILE A 85 -2.87 -1.30 -2.47
CA ILE A 85 -3.18 -1.38 -3.90
C ILE A 85 -4.66 -1.06 -4.06
N GLU A 86 -4.98 -0.18 -4.99
CA GLU A 86 -6.36 0.14 -5.36
C GLU A 86 -6.55 -0.04 -6.86
N TYR A 87 -7.62 -0.67 -7.23
CA TYR A 87 -8.10 -0.78 -8.61
C TYR A 87 -9.49 -0.18 -8.70
N ASP A 88 -9.71 0.67 -9.68
CA ASP A 88 -10.99 1.30 -9.96
C ASP A 88 -11.24 1.37 -11.47
N ASN A 89 -12.35 0.78 -11.93
CA ASN A 89 -12.83 0.93 -13.30
C ASN A 89 -14.29 1.39 -13.35
N THR A 90 -14.76 2.09 -12.35
CA THR A 90 -16.18 2.51 -12.25
C THR A 90 -16.57 3.59 -13.24
N GLN A 91 -15.62 4.21 -13.93
CA GLN A 91 -15.86 5.30 -14.89
C GLN A 91 -16.07 4.76 -16.31
N ASN A 92 -16.77 5.55 -17.15
CA ASN A 92 -16.95 5.31 -18.58
C ASN A 92 -17.41 3.88 -18.90
N GLU A 93 -18.45 3.37 -18.21
CA GLU A 93 -19.01 2.04 -18.42
C GLU A 93 -17.97 0.91 -18.27
N ALA A 94 -17.09 1.05 -17.28
CA ALA A 94 -15.96 0.15 -17.00
C ALA A 94 -14.86 0.14 -18.08
N ASN A 95 -14.80 1.15 -18.93
CA ASN A 95 -13.77 1.29 -19.98
C ASN A 95 -12.59 2.18 -19.59
N HIS A 96 -12.55 2.67 -18.34
CA HIS A 96 -11.47 3.50 -17.81
C HIS A 96 -11.02 2.92 -16.47
N ALA A 97 -9.83 2.33 -16.45
CA ALA A 97 -9.31 1.64 -15.27
C ALA A 97 -8.06 2.34 -14.74
N HIS A 98 -7.99 2.46 -13.41
CA HIS A 98 -6.82 2.91 -12.68
C HIS A 98 -6.32 1.80 -11.77
N ILE A 99 -5.00 1.66 -11.67
CA ILE A 99 -4.33 0.92 -10.62
C ILE A 99 -3.40 1.89 -9.90
N VAL A 100 -3.56 2.00 -8.60
CA VAL A 100 -2.74 2.86 -7.75
C VAL A 100 -2.03 2.00 -6.71
N TRP A 101 -0.74 2.25 -6.56
CA TRP A 101 0.10 1.69 -5.52
C TRP A 101 0.49 2.78 -4.53
N HIS A 102 0.32 2.50 -3.24
CA HIS A 102 0.83 3.35 -2.15
C HIS A 102 1.81 2.56 -1.30
N SER A 103 3.03 3.08 -1.13
CA SER A 103 3.94 2.62 -0.10
C SER A 103 3.64 3.38 1.20
N LEU A 104 3.24 2.71 2.26
CA LEU A 104 2.84 3.36 3.52
C LEU A 104 4.00 4.07 4.22
N PRO A 105 5.24 3.51 4.23
CA PRO A 105 6.40 4.20 4.80
C PRO A 105 6.86 5.43 4.01
N ASP A 106 6.66 5.42 2.68
CA ASP A 106 7.24 6.42 1.76
C ASP A 106 6.21 7.05 0.82
N ASN A 107 4.94 7.09 1.22
CA ASN A 107 3.86 7.60 0.39
C ASN A 107 4.17 9.01 -0.13
N PHE A 108 4.32 9.16 -1.47
CA PHE A 108 4.75 10.40 -2.16
C PHE A 108 6.08 11.00 -1.65
N GLY A 109 6.96 10.20 -1.04
CA GLY A 109 8.25 10.65 -0.52
C GLY A 109 8.17 11.50 0.75
N LEU A 110 7.01 11.64 1.38
CA LEU A 110 6.83 12.46 2.57
C LEU A 110 7.69 12.01 3.74
N ASP A 111 7.77 10.70 3.98
CA ASP A 111 8.61 10.14 5.05
C ASP A 111 10.10 10.22 4.72
N THR A 112 10.48 10.10 3.46
CA THR A 112 11.85 10.26 2.98
C THR A 112 12.30 11.72 3.19
N LEU A 113 11.44 12.69 2.87
CA LEU A 113 11.73 14.12 3.09
C LEU A 113 11.83 14.44 4.57
N ARG A 114 10.94 13.91 5.41
CA ARG A 114 11.00 14.09 6.88
C ARG A 114 12.28 13.50 7.45
N ARG A 115 12.64 12.26 7.10
CA ARG A 115 13.88 11.61 7.54
C ARG A 115 15.13 12.40 7.11
N HIS A 116 15.14 12.91 5.88
CA HIS A 116 16.22 13.78 5.41
C HIS A 116 16.32 15.04 6.26
N TYR A 117 15.19 15.70 6.55
CA TYR A 117 15.16 16.90 7.36
C TYR A 117 15.66 16.64 8.80
N GLU A 118 15.24 15.53 9.40
CA GLU A 118 15.67 15.12 10.75
C GLU A 118 17.16 14.76 10.80
N SER A 119 17.70 14.12 9.75
CA SER A 119 19.12 13.72 9.71
C SER A 119 20.07 14.87 9.41
N GLU A 120 19.72 15.77 8.48
CA GLU A 120 20.61 16.79 7.95
C GLU A 120 20.38 18.16 8.58
N HIS A 121 19.17 18.45 9.04
CA HIS A 121 18.75 19.76 9.52
C HIS A 121 18.29 19.79 10.98
N ALA A 122 18.34 18.69 11.72
CA ALA A 122 18.08 18.68 13.14
C ALA A 122 19.07 19.61 13.88
N PRO A 123 18.61 20.44 14.80
CA PRO A 123 19.48 21.36 15.51
C PRO A 123 20.56 20.57 16.26
N ARG A 124 21.82 20.73 15.84
CA ARG A 124 22.97 20.18 16.56
C ARG A 124 22.95 20.76 17.97
N ASN A 125 22.59 19.97 18.96
CA ASN A 125 22.69 20.34 20.37
C ASN A 125 24.15 20.71 20.65
N LYS A 126 24.48 22.00 20.70
CA LYS A 126 25.77 22.52 21.19
C LYS A 126 25.90 22.09 22.64
N LYS A 127 26.59 20.97 22.87
CA LYS A 127 27.02 20.62 24.23
C LYS A 127 27.67 21.83 24.84
N ALA A 128 27.07 22.37 25.91
CA ALA A 128 27.60 23.43 26.71
C ALA A 128 29.02 23.06 27.12
N LYS A 129 30.00 23.88 26.72
CA LYS A 129 31.32 23.85 27.33
C LYS A 129 31.12 24.21 28.80
N LYS A 130 31.26 23.22 29.67
CA LYS A 130 31.50 23.45 31.10
C LYS A 130 32.82 24.17 31.19
N SER A 131 32.80 25.43 31.52
CA SER A 131 33.93 26.16 32.08
C SER A 131 34.12 25.66 33.51
N GLU A 132 35.19 24.95 33.74
CA GLU A 132 35.70 24.74 35.09
C GLU A 132 36.56 25.94 35.50
N PRO A 133 36.57 26.27 36.81
CA PRO A 133 37.22 27.44 37.38
C PRO A 133 38.76 27.36 37.43
#